data_4dfea917052f96698a10e6078dc15cf5
#
_entry.id   4dfea917052f96698a10e6078dc15cf5
#
_cell.length_a   1.000
_cell.length_b   1.000
_cell.length_c   1.000
_cell.angle_alpha   90.00
_cell.angle_beta   90.00
_cell.angle_gamma   90.00
#
_symmetry.space_group_name_H-M   'P 1'
#
loop_
_entity.id
_entity.type
_entity.pdbx_description
1 polymer ?
#
loop_
_entity_poly.entity_id
_entity_poly.type
_entity_poly.pdbx_seq_one_letter_code
_entity_poly.pdbx_strand_id
1 'polypeptide(L)'
;MNKKVKIYGAGSIGNHLAYASRSMGWDVLMCDNDPQALTRTKSEIYPGRYGKWDDKIRLCLVQDIPNEEFDIVIIGTPPDTHLDLAIRILKEEHPRILLIEKPLCTPKLEKAQTLYELASQSETVVCVGYNHTLGQNTAEAEKILRRGKIGECITINAGFQEHWGGIFRAHPWLAGPQDSYLGFSQRGGGATGEHSHAINIWQHFAHTLDLGRIIEVSAFMDIVKEEKTEYDQISHITVKTEKGLVGFITQDVVTEPPKKYVRIQGREGFLEWYVNWSSEGDAIISHCKGEVVTKKILPKKRPDDFKWEVEHLEQIIEGRIQESPISLERGLDTMMVIAAAYLSHQRKQVMRVDYSSYTLDSIRDA
;
A
#
# COMPACT_ATOMS: atom_id res chain seq x y z
N MET A 1 -16.09 -5.47 -22.47
CA MET A 1 -15.66 -4.30 -23.28
C MET A 1 -14.22 -4.01 -22.95
N ASN A 2 -13.46 -3.51 -23.94
CA ASN A 2 -12.07 -3.11 -23.72
C ASN A 2 -12.07 -1.84 -22.84
N LYS A 3 -11.40 -1.87 -21.70
CA LYS A 3 -11.35 -0.72 -20.79
C LYS A 3 -10.18 0.19 -21.15
N LYS A 4 -10.33 1.48 -20.94
CA LYS A 4 -9.27 2.47 -21.10
C LYS A 4 -8.69 2.85 -19.75
N VAL A 5 -7.38 2.73 -19.63
CA VAL A 5 -6.63 3.02 -18.38
C VAL A 5 -5.65 4.16 -18.65
N LYS A 6 -5.67 5.16 -17.78
CA LYS A 6 -4.66 6.21 -17.73
C LYS A 6 -3.80 6.06 -16.47
N ILE A 7 -2.48 6.10 -16.63
CA ILE A 7 -1.51 5.93 -15.54
C ILE A 7 -0.65 7.19 -15.48
N TYR A 8 -0.72 7.91 -14.37
CA TYR A 8 0.20 8.99 -14.03
C TYR A 8 1.44 8.41 -13.33
N GLY A 9 2.61 8.67 -13.90
CA GLY A 9 3.91 8.20 -13.43
C GLY A 9 4.45 7.04 -14.26
N ALA A 10 5.54 7.30 -14.98
CA ALA A 10 6.26 6.32 -15.82
C ALA A 10 7.43 5.66 -15.05
N GLY A 11 7.31 5.54 -13.72
CA GLY A 11 8.27 4.89 -12.84
C GLY A 11 8.07 3.37 -12.75
N SER A 12 8.69 2.78 -11.71
CA SER A 12 8.66 1.33 -11.45
C SER A 12 7.24 0.78 -11.35
N ILE A 13 6.40 1.39 -10.53
CA ILE A 13 5.04 0.91 -10.24
C ILE A 13 4.14 1.13 -11.45
N GLY A 14 4.20 2.30 -12.11
CA GLY A 14 3.45 2.54 -13.34
C GLY A 14 3.71 1.49 -14.42
N ASN A 15 4.96 1.02 -14.56
CA ASN A 15 5.28 -0.06 -15.50
C ASN A 15 4.65 -1.41 -15.11
N HIS A 16 4.59 -1.75 -13.80
CA HIS A 16 3.93 -2.97 -13.35
C HIS A 16 2.41 -2.92 -13.60
N LEU A 17 1.77 -1.79 -13.28
CA LEU A 17 0.33 -1.59 -13.48
C LEU A 17 -0.03 -1.51 -14.98
N ALA A 18 0.84 -0.91 -15.82
CA ALA A 18 0.65 -0.92 -17.27
C ALA A 18 0.69 -2.35 -17.82
N TYR A 19 1.68 -3.16 -17.41
CA TYR A 19 1.76 -4.57 -17.80
C TYR A 19 0.55 -5.37 -17.33
N ALA A 20 0.15 -5.20 -16.07
CA ALA A 20 -1.03 -5.88 -15.51
C ALA A 20 -2.30 -5.52 -16.29
N SER A 21 -2.55 -4.22 -16.55
CA SER A 21 -3.68 -3.74 -17.35
C SER A 21 -3.65 -4.28 -18.78
N ARG A 22 -2.46 -4.32 -19.41
CA ARG A 22 -2.29 -4.92 -20.75
C ARG A 22 -2.56 -6.42 -20.76
N SER A 23 -2.24 -7.14 -19.67
CA SER A 23 -2.53 -8.57 -19.56
C SER A 23 -4.04 -8.87 -19.53
N MET A 24 -4.87 -7.89 -19.12
CA MET A 24 -6.34 -7.92 -19.20
C MET A 24 -6.87 -7.53 -20.61
N GLY A 25 -5.98 -7.19 -21.53
CA GLY A 25 -6.34 -6.72 -22.87
C GLY A 25 -6.78 -5.25 -22.94
N TRP A 26 -6.59 -4.46 -21.87
CA TRP A 26 -7.04 -3.07 -21.78
C TRP A 26 -6.13 -2.12 -22.56
N ASP A 27 -6.68 -0.99 -22.99
CA ASP A 27 -5.93 0.09 -23.62
C ASP A 27 -5.27 0.96 -22.56
N VAL A 28 -3.96 1.16 -22.65
CA VAL A 28 -3.18 1.88 -21.64
C VAL A 28 -2.56 3.15 -22.23
N LEU A 29 -2.81 4.28 -21.57
CA LEU A 29 -2.07 5.52 -21.71
C LEU A 29 -1.25 5.75 -20.45
N MET A 30 0.07 5.85 -20.59
CA MET A 30 0.96 6.23 -19.47
C MET A 30 1.47 7.64 -19.72
N CYS A 31 1.39 8.50 -18.72
CA CYS A 31 1.84 9.89 -18.81
C CYS A 31 2.79 10.27 -17.66
N ASP A 32 3.71 11.15 -17.93
CA ASP A 32 4.67 11.69 -16.99
C ASP A 32 5.01 13.14 -17.32
N ASN A 33 5.48 13.92 -16.34
CA ASN A 33 6.01 15.26 -16.57
C ASN A 33 7.46 15.24 -17.10
N ASP A 34 8.20 14.15 -16.81
CA ASP A 34 9.59 13.96 -17.24
C ASP A 34 9.67 13.16 -18.54
N PRO A 35 10.07 13.78 -19.68
CA PRO A 35 10.25 13.05 -20.93
C PRO A 35 11.31 11.94 -20.84
N GLN A 36 12.29 12.08 -19.92
CA GLN A 36 13.29 11.04 -19.71
C GLN A 36 12.69 9.81 -19.00
N ALA A 37 11.70 9.97 -18.11
CA ALA A 37 10.97 8.86 -17.52
C ALA A 37 10.19 8.07 -18.58
N LEU A 38 9.55 8.74 -19.53
CA LEU A 38 8.88 8.10 -20.67
C LEU A 38 9.87 7.32 -21.55
N THR A 39 11.05 7.92 -21.82
CA THR A 39 12.11 7.25 -22.58
C THR A 39 12.62 6.02 -21.85
N ARG A 40 12.97 6.13 -20.55
CA ARG A 40 13.42 5.00 -19.73
C ARG A 40 12.38 3.89 -19.65
N THR A 41 11.11 4.24 -19.51
CA THR A 41 9.99 3.27 -19.54
C THR A 41 10.02 2.43 -20.80
N LYS A 42 10.10 3.07 -21.97
CA LYS A 42 10.05 2.40 -23.28
C LYS A 42 11.30 1.58 -23.59
N SER A 43 12.48 2.10 -23.27
CA SER A 43 13.76 1.52 -23.69
C SER A 43 14.40 0.60 -22.65
N GLU A 44 14.09 0.76 -21.35
CA GLU A 44 14.82 0.10 -20.28
C GLU A 44 13.92 -0.65 -19.30
N ILE A 45 12.98 0.06 -18.61
CA ILE A 45 12.25 -0.49 -17.48
C ILE A 45 11.30 -1.60 -17.93
N TYR A 46 10.43 -1.31 -18.88
CA TYR A 46 9.42 -2.26 -19.35
C TYR A 46 10.06 -3.44 -20.09
N PRO A 47 10.97 -3.23 -21.06
CA PRO A 47 11.64 -4.36 -21.73
C PRO A 47 12.50 -5.20 -20.78
N GLY A 48 13.21 -4.57 -19.87
CA GLY A 48 14.04 -5.27 -18.88
C GLY A 48 13.24 -6.19 -17.95
N ARG A 49 11.96 -5.89 -17.72
CA ARG A 49 11.05 -6.69 -16.87
C ARG A 49 10.21 -7.69 -17.63
N TYR A 50 9.77 -7.33 -18.84
CA TYR A 50 8.76 -8.07 -19.61
C TYR A 50 9.24 -8.53 -20.98
N GLY A 51 10.53 -8.39 -21.26
CA GLY A 51 11.21 -8.89 -22.46
C GLY A 51 11.17 -7.93 -23.65
N LYS A 52 10.07 -7.23 -23.92
CA LYS A 52 9.94 -6.26 -25.00
C LYS A 52 8.89 -5.19 -24.67
N TRP A 53 9.01 -4.06 -25.35
CA TRP A 53 7.99 -3.01 -25.31
C TRP A 53 6.66 -3.49 -25.93
N ASP A 54 5.54 -3.14 -25.31
CA ASP A 54 4.19 -3.34 -25.90
C ASP A 54 3.75 -2.05 -26.61
N ASP A 55 3.78 -2.07 -27.94
CA ASP A 55 3.43 -0.90 -28.78
C ASP A 55 1.97 -0.43 -28.63
N LYS A 56 1.13 -1.19 -27.93
CA LYS A 56 -0.23 -0.78 -27.57
C LYS A 56 -0.29 0.11 -26.34
N ILE A 57 0.83 0.29 -25.63
CA ILE A 57 0.93 1.28 -24.55
C ILE A 57 1.29 2.62 -25.20
N ARG A 58 0.39 3.57 -25.07
CA ARG A 58 0.62 4.97 -25.53
C ARG A 58 1.38 5.72 -24.42
N LEU A 59 2.33 6.56 -24.83
CA LEU A 59 3.09 7.43 -23.93
C LEU A 59 2.88 8.88 -24.31
N CYS A 60 2.68 9.78 -23.34
CA CYS A 60 2.63 11.21 -23.58
C CYS A 60 3.11 12.00 -22.36
N LEU A 61 3.46 13.26 -22.57
CA LEU A 61 3.62 14.21 -21.46
C LEU A 61 2.24 14.54 -20.86
N VAL A 62 2.22 14.88 -19.56
CA VAL A 62 0.96 15.22 -18.86
C VAL A 62 0.20 16.35 -19.58
N GLN A 63 0.91 17.33 -20.11
CA GLN A 63 0.31 18.44 -20.87
C GLN A 63 -0.28 18.04 -22.23
N ASP A 64 0.10 16.87 -22.75
CA ASP A 64 -0.31 16.37 -24.06
C ASP A 64 -1.34 15.23 -23.95
N ILE A 65 -1.93 15.01 -22.77
CA ILE A 65 -2.97 14.01 -22.56
C ILE A 65 -4.15 14.31 -23.50
N PRO A 66 -4.57 13.35 -24.34
CA PRO A 66 -5.69 13.56 -25.24
C PRO A 66 -6.99 13.75 -24.46
N ASN A 67 -7.89 14.57 -25.01
CA ASN A 67 -9.24 14.74 -24.46
C ASN A 67 -10.10 13.51 -24.78
N GLU A 68 -9.97 12.49 -23.94
CA GLU A 68 -10.74 11.25 -24.02
C GLU A 68 -11.11 10.76 -22.60
N GLU A 69 -12.19 9.99 -22.51
CA GLU A 69 -12.62 9.38 -21.25
C GLU A 69 -11.84 8.11 -20.95
N PHE A 70 -11.53 7.90 -19.65
CA PHE A 70 -10.86 6.72 -19.12
C PHE A 70 -11.75 6.04 -18.08
N ASP A 71 -11.90 4.73 -18.19
CA ASP A 71 -12.64 3.93 -17.19
C ASP A 71 -11.89 3.90 -15.84
N ILE A 72 -10.56 3.83 -15.90
CA ILE A 72 -9.68 3.71 -14.74
C ILE A 72 -8.58 4.75 -14.86
N VAL A 73 -8.36 5.50 -13.79
CA VAL A 73 -7.18 6.36 -13.63
C VAL A 73 -6.34 5.86 -12.48
N ILE A 74 -5.03 5.76 -12.70
CA ILE A 74 -4.05 5.28 -11.72
C ILE A 74 -3.05 6.38 -11.45
N ILE A 75 -2.81 6.68 -10.17
CA ILE A 75 -1.80 7.63 -9.71
C ILE A 75 -0.63 6.83 -9.13
N GLY A 76 0.48 6.76 -9.84
CA GLY A 76 1.74 6.10 -9.43
C GLY A 76 2.92 7.10 -9.35
N THR A 77 2.62 8.35 -9.03
CA THR A 77 3.58 9.43 -8.80
C THR A 77 4.12 9.40 -7.36
N PRO A 78 5.02 10.29 -6.91
CA PRO A 78 5.40 10.39 -5.51
C PRO A 78 4.23 10.80 -4.58
N PRO A 79 4.21 10.31 -3.30
CA PRO A 79 3.07 10.49 -2.39
C PRO A 79 2.67 11.94 -2.11
N ASP A 80 3.64 12.85 -2.13
CA ASP A 80 3.41 14.28 -1.93
C ASP A 80 2.63 14.97 -3.07
N THR A 81 2.36 14.24 -4.17
CA THR A 81 1.57 14.72 -5.31
C THR A 81 0.19 14.04 -5.43
N HIS A 82 -0.04 12.95 -4.68
CA HIS A 82 -1.20 12.08 -4.85
C HIS A 82 -2.52 12.82 -4.66
N LEU A 83 -2.67 13.55 -3.53
CA LEU A 83 -3.97 14.13 -3.17
C LEU A 83 -4.36 15.29 -4.09
N ASP A 84 -3.41 16.12 -4.51
CA ASP A 84 -3.70 17.19 -5.46
C ASP A 84 -4.19 16.65 -6.81
N LEU A 85 -3.51 15.62 -7.29
CA LEU A 85 -3.87 14.97 -8.54
C LEU A 85 -5.22 14.23 -8.41
N ALA A 86 -5.44 13.50 -7.30
CA ALA A 86 -6.69 12.80 -7.06
C ALA A 86 -7.89 13.74 -6.98
N ILE A 87 -7.77 14.85 -6.24
CA ILE A 87 -8.82 15.87 -6.13
C ILE A 87 -9.15 16.49 -7.48
N ARG A 88 -8.13 16.78 -8.30
CA ARG A 88 -8.34 17.29 -9.66
C ARG A 88 -9.08 16.27 -10.53
N ILE A 89 -8.68 15.00 -10.50
CA ILE A 89 -9.30 13.93 -11.29
C ILE A 89 -10.78 13.76 -10.89
N LEU A 90 -11.10 13.74 -9.59
CA LEU A 90 -12.47 13.62 -9.11
C LEU A 90 -13.37 14.81 -9.54
N LYS A 91 -12.78 16.02 -9.69
CA LYS A 91 -13.52 17.21 -10.11
C LYS A 91 -13.70 17.34 -11.61
N GLU A 92 -12.77 16.81 -12.39
CA GLU A 92 -12.68 17.16 -13.83
C GLU A 92 -12.90 15.94 -14.75
N GLU A 93 -12.58 14.72 -14.31
CA GLU A 93 -12.49 13.56 -15.20
C GLU A 93 -13.51 12.45 -14.92
N HIS A 94 -13.94 12.27 -13.68
CA HIS A 94 -14.94 11.31 -13.20
C HIS A 94 -14.76 9.86 -13.73
N PRO A 95 -13.57 9.21 -13.58
CA PRO A 95 -13.41 7.83 -14.00
C PRO A 95 -14.29 6.91 -13.13
N ARG A 96 -14.56 5.69 -13.59
CA ARG A 96 -15.26 4.68 -12.78
C ARG A 96 -14.43 4.27 -11.56
N ILE A 97 -13.09 4.17 -11.72
CA ILE A 97 -12.16 3.90 -10.62
C ILE A 97 -10.99 4.88 -10.67
N LEU A 98 -10.62 5.35 -9.49
CA LEU A 98 -9.36 6.04 -9.23
C LEU A 98 -8.52 5.19 -8.27
N LEU A 99 -7.42 4.61 -8.76
CA LEU A 99 -6.43 3.92 -7.92
C LEU A 99 -5.29 4.89 -7.59
N ILE A 100 -5.00 5.06 -6.30
CA ILE A 100 -3.89 5.88 -5.80
C ILE A 100 -2.86 4.94 -5.17
N GLU A 101 -1.61 5.01 -5.60
CA GLU A 101 -0.55 4.20 -5.02
C GLU A 101 -0.26 4.53 -3.55
N LYS A 102 0.32 3.54 -2.86
CA LYS A 102 0.74 3.68 -1.46
C LYS A 102 2.09 4.43 -1.34
N PRO A 103 2.32 5.10 -0.19
CA PRO A 103 1.31 5.51 0.77
C PRO A 103 0.38 6.54 0.16
N LEU A 104 -0.87 6.59 0.61
CA LEU A 104 -1.91 7.46 0.02
C LEU A 104 -1.50 8.92 -0.03
N CYS A 105 -0.76 9.40 0.98
CA CYS A 105 -0.30 10.78 1.07
C CYS A 105 0.90 10.90 2.03
N THR A 106 1.28 12.12 2.34
CA THR A 106 2.30 12.42 3.34
C THR A 106 1.75 12.27 4.77
N PRO A 107 2.61 12.10 5.80
CA PRO A 107 2.17 12.04 7.20
C PRO A 107 1.46 13.31 7.71
N LYS A 108 1.49 14.41 6.96
CA LYS A 108 0.81 15.65 7.32
C LYS A 108 -0.70 15.62 7.09
N LEU A 109 -1.22 14.64 6.37
CA LEU A 109 -2.65 14.49 6.03
C LEU A 109 -3.25 15.71 5.33
N GLU A 110 -2.43 16.58 4.72
CA GLU A 110 -2.90 17.75 4.00
C GLU A 110 -3.86 17.32 2.88
N LYS A 111 -5.09 17.90 2.88
CA LYS A 111 -6.17 17.58 1.93
C LYS A 111 -6.76 16.15 2.01
N ALA A 112 -6.37 15.32 2.99
CA ALA A 112 -6.93 13.98 3.12
C ALA A 112 -8.44 14.01 3.39
N GLN A 113 -8.91 14.92 4.27
CA GLN A 113 -10.33 15.14 4.53
C GLN A 113 -11.06 15.63 3.26
N THR A 114 -10.48 16.56 2.51
CA THR A 114 -11.06 17.05 1.26
C THR A 114 -11.22 15.94 0.22
N LEU A 115 -10.22 15.05 0.08
CA LEU A 115 -10.33 13.91 -0.80
C LEU A 115 -11.46 12.97 -0.37
N TYR A 116 -11.57 12.68 0.95
CA TYR A 116 -12.63 11.83 1.49
C TYR A 116 -14.02 12.40 1.20
N GLU A 117 -14.23 13.69 1.45
CA GLU A 117 -15.51 14.37 1.18
C GLU A 117 -15.89 14.35 -0.30
N LEU A 118 -14.93 14.64 -1.19
CA LEU A 118 -15.18 14.60 -2.63
C LEU A 118 -15.47 13.19 -3.12
N ALA A 119 -14.71 12.19 -2.66
CA ALA A 119 -14.94 10.78 -3.01
C ALA A 119 -16.32 10.30 -2.53
N SER A 120 -16.76 10.72 -1.33
CA SER A 120 -18.07 10.35 -0.78
C SER A 120 -19.25 10.93 -1.58
N GLN A 121 -19.02 11.97 -2.38
CA GLN A 121 -20.02 12.64 -3.21
C GLN A 121 -19.89 12.23 -4.70
N SER A 122 -18.90 11.41 -5.04
CA SER A 122 -18.61 10.98 -6.40
C SER A 122 -19.12 9.56 -6.67
N GLU A 123 -19.47 9.28 -7.92
CA GLU A 123 -19.70 7.91 -8.39
C GLU A 123 -18.38 7.14 -8.64
N THR A 124 -17.24 7.83 -8.65
CA THR A 124 -15.91 7.24 -8.79
C THR A 124 -15.55 6.44 -7.55
N VAL A 125 -15.27 5.15 -7.70
CA VAL A 125 -14.73 4.34 -6.61
C VAL A 125 -13.24 4.64 -6.45
N VAL A 126 -12.84 5.14 -5.28
CA VAL A 126 -11.43 5.42 -4.98
C VAL A 126 -10.81 4.26 -4.22
N CYS A 127 -9.71 3.74 -4.75
CA CYS A 127 -8.91 2.65 -4.17
C CYS A 127 -7.49 3.12 -3.86
N VAL A 128 -6.82 2.44 -2.91
CA VAL A 128 -5.42 2.71 -2.53
C VAL A 128 -4.58 1.44 -2.71
N GLY A 129 -3.42 1.54 -3.35
CA GLY A 129 -2.56 0.44 -3.80
C GLY A 129 -1.96 -0.46 -2.71
N TYR A 130 -2.76 -0.88 -1.74
CA TYR A 130 -2.38 -1.83 -0.69
C TYR A 130 -2.62 -3.28 -1.13
N ASN A 131 -2.02 -3.68 -2.25
CA ASN A 131 -2.25 -4.94 -2.96
C ASN A 131 -1.93 -6.22 -2.17
N HIS A 132 -1.17 -6.17 -1.09
CA HIS A 132 -0.96 -7.34 -0.23
C HIS A 132 -2.24 -7.88 0.41
N THR A 133 -3.27 -7.05 0.59
CA THR A 133 -4.60 -7.49 1.06
C THR A 133 -5.36 -8.30 0.02
N LEU A 134 -4.94 -8.25 -1.25
CA LEU A 134 -5.53 -8.97 -2.38
C LEU A 134 -4.80 -10.29 -2.69
N GLY A 135 -3.71 -10.57 -1.97
CA GLY A 135 -2.87 -11.74 -2.19
C GLY A 135 -3.58 -13.07 -1.89
N GLN A 136 -3.17 -14.14 -2.56
CA GLN A 136 -3.69 -15.48 -2.30
C GLN A 136 -3.40 -15.95 -0.87
N ASN A 137 -2.25 -15.54 -0.30
CA ASN A 137 -1.91 -15.78 1.10
C ASN A 137 -2.90 -15.08 2.05
N THR A 138 -3.31 -13.86 1.75
CA THR A 138 -4.30 -13.12 2.54
C THR A 138 -5.66 -13.80 2.48
N ALA A 139 -6.12 -14.19 1.29
CA ALA A 139 -7.38 -14.92 1.13
C ALA A 139 -7.37 -16.28 1.88
N GLU A 140 -6.23 -16.98 1.90
CA GLU A 140 -6.11 -18.23 2.67
C GLU A 140 -6.10 -17.98 4.18
N ALA A 141 -5.39 -16.94 4.63
CA ALA A 141 -5.40 -16.52 6.03
C ALA A 141 -6.81 -16.18 6.52
N GLU A 142 -7.57 -15.38 5.76
CA GLU A 142 -8.95 -15.05 6.09
C GLU A 142 -9.84 -16.27 6.24
N LYS A 143 -9.70 -17.28 5.36
CA LYS A 143 -10.47 -18.52 5.46
C LYS A 143 -10.21 -19.25 6.79
N ILE A 144 -8.95 -19.29 7.25
CA ILE A 144 -8.56 -19.91 8.52
C ILE A 144 -9.15 -19.11 9.69
N LEU A 145 -8.99 -17.78 9.67
CA LEU A 145 -9.45 -16.87 10.72
C LEU A 145 -10.98 -16.90 10.86
N ARG A 146 -11.72 -16.76 9.75
CA ARG A 146 -13.21 -16.80 9.75
C ARG A 146 -13.79 -18.13 10.23
N ARG A 147 -13.02 -19.23 10.13
CA ARG A 147 -13.43 -20.53 10.71
C ARG A 147 -13.21 -20.62 12.22
N GLY A 148 -12.64 -19.60 12.86
CA GLY A 148 -12.38 -19.56 14.29
C GLY A 148 -11.33 -20.57 14.79
N LYS A 149 -10.53 -21.13 13.88
CA LYS A 149 -9.59 -22.23 14.21
C LYS A 149 -8.52 -21.88 15.26
N ILE A 150 -8.12 -20.63 15.37
CA ILE A 150 -7.13 -20.19 16.34
C ILE A 150 -7.76 -19.75 17.68
N GLY A 151 -9.10 -19.77 17.78
CA GLY A 151 -9.83 -19.26 18.94
C GLY A 151 -9.82 -17.72 19.00
N GLU A 152 -10.14 -17.17 20.17
CA GLU A 152 -10.12 -15.73 20.45
C GLU A 152 -8.70 -15.15 20.19
N CYS A 153 -8.62 -14.08 19.39
CA CYS A 153 -7.37 -13.41 19.08
C CYS A 153 -6.81 -12.69 20.33
N ILE A 154 -5.55 -12.92 20.66
CA ILE A 154 -4.86 -12.31 21.82
C ILE A 154 -3.99 -11.14 21.37
N THR A 155 -3.31 -11.26 20.23
CA THR A 155 -2.43 -10.21 19.69
C THR A 155 -2.18 -10.42 18.20
N ILE A 156 -1.94 -9.31 17.49
CA ILE A 156 -1.48 -9.30 16.10
C ILE A 156 -0.16 -8.54 16.03
N ASN A 157 0.85 -9.14 15.39
CA ASN A 157 2.17 -8.56 15.26
C ASN A 157 2.58 -8.60 13.78
N ALA A 158 2.97 -7.46 13.21
CA ALA A 158 3.40 -7.35 11.82
C ALA A 158 4.83 -6.83 11.71
N GLY A 159 5.55 -7.31 10.72
CA GLY A 159 6.89 -6.81 10.40
C GLY A 159 7.12 -6.76 8.90
N PHE A 160 7.53 -5.58 8.39
CA PHE A 160 8.01 -5.40 7.03
C PHE A 160 9.40 -4.77 7.11
N GLN A 161 10.40 -5.56 6.87
CA GLN A 161 11.80 -5.25 7.09
C GLN A 161 12.58 -5.62 5.82
N GLU A 162 13.16 -4.63 5.15
CA GLU A 162 13.89 -4.82 3.90
C GLU A 162 14.91 -3.71 3.68
N HIS A 163 16.18 -4.08 3.56
CA HIS A 163 17.26 -3.13 3.32
C HIS A 163 17.07 -2.35 2.01
N TRP A 164 17.36 -1.03 2.04
CA TRP A 164 17.35 -0.14 0.86
C TRP A 164 18.00 -0.72 -0.40
N GLY A 165 19.05 -1.53 -0.23
CA GLY A 165 19.75 -2.16 -1.34
C GLY A 165 18.86 -2.99 -2.27
N GLY A 166 17.78 -3.61 -1.74
CA GLY A 166 16.77 -4.30 -2.54
C GLY A 166 15.99 -3.34 -3.44
N ILE A 167 15.59 -2.22 -2.87
CA ILE A 167 14.82 -1.17 -3.55
C ILE A 167 15.66 -0.51 -4.65
N PHE A 168 16.88 -0.07 -4.32
CA PHE A 168 17.75 0.64 -5.29
C PHE A 168 18.27 -0.29 -6.40
N ARG A 169 18.49 -1.57 -6.15
CA ARG A 169 18.78 -2.55 -7.25
C ARG A 169 17.64 -2.63 -8.27
N ALA A 170 16.39 -2.46 -7.82
CA ALA A 170 15.23 -2.41 -8.72
C ALA A 170 15.04 -1.05 -9.43
N HIS A 171 15.83 -0.02 -9.03
CA HIS A 171 15.76 1.35 -9.53
C HIS A 171 17.18 1.88 -9.86
N PRO A 172 17.88 1.28 -10.85
CA PRO A 172 19.29 1.56 -11.10
C PRO A 172 19.58 3.01 -11.55
N TRP A 173 18.57 3.81 -11.84
CA TRP A 173 18.67 5.24 -12.12
C TRP A 173 18.71 6.13 -10.85
N LEU A 174 18.55 5.55 -9.65
CA LEU A 174 18.69 6.22 -8.36
C LEU A 174 20.00 5.79 -7.71
N ALA A 175 20.84 6.75 -7.30
CA ALA A 175 22.08 6.47 -6.57
C ALA A 175 21.84 6.21 -5.07
N GLY A 176 20.72 6.72 -4.53
CA GLY A 176 20.37 6.55 -3.12
C GLY A 176 19.05 7.22 -2.74
N PRO A 177 18.71 7.22 -1.44
CA PRO A 177 17.45 7.76 -0.96
C PRO A 177 17.26 9.24 -1.27
N GLN A 178 18.35 10.02 -1.38
CA GLN A 178 18.32 11.46 -1.70
C GLN A 178 17.75 11.79 -3.09
N ASP A 179 17.73 10.82 -4.01
CA ASP A 179 17.32 11.03 -5.40
C ASP A 179 15.81 10.83 -5.61
N SER A 180 15.08 10.50 -4.54
CA SER A 180 13.64 10.30 -4.61
C SER A 180 12.94 10.72 -3.31
N TYR A 181 11.60 10.64 -3.28
CA TYR A 181 10.82 10.87 -2.06
C TYR A 181 11.18 9.90 -0.91
N LEU A 182 11.79 8.75 -1.21
CA LEU A 182 12.14 7.71 -0.24
C LEU A 182 13.01 8.23 0.90
N GLY A 183 13.95 9.13 0.62
CA GLY A 183 14.82 9.76 1.62
C GLY A 183 14.18 10.89 2.43
N PHE A 184 12.85 11.08 2.33
CA PHE A 184 12.16 12.21 2.96
C PHE A 184 10.84 11.77 3.57
N SER A 185 10.81 11.55 4.90
CA SER A 185 9.57 11.18 5.61
C SER A 185 8.44 12.18 5.39
N GLN A 186 8.77 13.47 5.30
CA GLN A 186 7.80 14.55 5.05
C GLN A 186 7.15 14.49 3.65
N ARG A 187 7.73 13.71 2.73
CA ARG A 187 7.19 13.45 1.38
C ARG A 187 6.53 12.07 1.27
N GLY A 188 6.40 11.34 2.37
CA GLY A 188 5.85 9.99 2.41
C GLY A 188 6.89 8.88 2.24
N GLY A 189 8.19 9.18 2.36
CA GLY A 189 9.29 8.20 2.39
C GLY A 189 9.57 7.66 3.78
N GLY A 190 10.78 7.11 3.95
CA GLY A 190 11.22 6.42 5.16
C GLY A 190 10.66 5.00 5.28
N ALA A 191 11.06 4.30 6.33
CA ALA A 191 10.61 2.94 6.62
C ALA A 191 9.09 2.87 6.78
N THR A 192 8.50 3.82 7.50
CA THR A 192 7.06 3.87 7.78
C THR A 192 6.26 4.10 6.51
N GLY A 193 6.70 4.99 5.61
CA GLY A 193 6.04 5.26 4.34
C GLY A 193 6.22 4.11 3.34
N GLU A 194 7.45 3.68 3.11
CA GLU A 194 7.74 2.60 2.15
C GLU A 194 7.10 1.28 2.55
N HIS A 195 7.18 0.92 3.82
CA HIS A 195 6.61 -0.31 4.36
C HIS A 195 5.23 -0.11 5.01
N SER A 196 4.47 0.93 4.61
CA SER A 196 3.10 1.18 5.09
C SER A 196 2.14 -0.01 4.91
N HIS A 197 2.47 -0.94 4.03
CA HIS A 197 1.79 -2.23 3.92
C HIS A 197 1.73 -3.00 5.26
N ALA A 198 2.72 -2.86 6.15
CA ALA A 198 2.71 -3.54 7.46
C ALA A 198 1.56 -3.05 8.34
N ILE A 199 1.32 -1.74 8.37
CA ILE A 199 0.20 -1.14 9.09
C ILE A 199 -1.12 -1.57 8.45
N ASN A 200 -1.21 -1.46 7.13
CA ASN A 200 -2.42 -1.79 6.39
C ASN A 200 -2.83 -3.27 6.56
N ILE A 201 -1.91 -4.22 6.40
CA ILE A 201 -2.22 -5.65 6.56
C ILE A 201 -2.53 -6.02 8.01
N TRP A 202 -1.92 -5.34 9.00
CA TRP A 202 -2.27 -5.48 10.40
C TRP A 202 -3.73 -5.06 10.64
N GLN A 203 -4.12 -3.87 10.16
CA GLN A 203 -5.49 -3.36 10.22
C GLN A 203 -6.47 -4.25 9.45
N HIS A 204 -6.07 -4.80 8.32
CA HIS A 204 -6.88 -5.73 7.53
C HIS A 204 -7.26 -6.99 8.35
N PHE A 205 -6.30 -7.61 9.04
CA PHE A 205 -6.59 -8.76 9.89
C PHE A 205 -7.37 -8.40 11.16
N ALA A 206 -7.11 -7.23 11.74
CA ALA A 206 -7.92 -6.73 12.86
C ALA A 206 -9.38 -6.56 12.44
N HIS A 207 -9.60 -6.02 11.23
CA HIS A 207 -10.94 -5.90 10.65
C HIS A 207 -11.58 -7.27 10.34
N THR A 208 -10.83 -8.19 9.73
CA THR A 208 -11.30 -9.56 9.45
C THR A 208 -11.79 -10.28 10.71
N LEU A 209 -11.18 -9.97 11.86
CA LEU A 209 -11.53 -10.53 13.18
C LEU A 209 -12.50 -9.66 13.97
N ASP A 210 -13.03 -8.58 13.38
CA ASP A 210 -13.94 -7.62 14.04
C ASP A 210 -13.34 -7.05 15.34
N LEU A 211 -12.08 -6.63 15.33
CA LEU A 211 -11.38 -6.10 16.51
C LEU A 211 -11.42 -4.56 16.59
N GLY A 212 -12.07 -3.91 15.64
CA GLY A 212 -12.18 -2.46 15.55
C GLY A 212 -10.93 -1.80 14.95
N ARG A 213 -10.99 -0.46 14.85
CA ARG A 213 -9.89 0.39 14.35
C ARG A 213 -8.81 0.57 15.43
N ILE A 214 -7.60 0.93 15.01
CA ILE A 214 -6.52 1.34 15.93
C ILE A 214 -6.84 2.71 16.49
N ILE A 215 -6.99 2.83 17.82
CA ILE A 215 -7.33 4.10 18.49
C ILE A 215 -6.21 4.65 19.37
N GLU A 216 -5.21 3.85 19.75
CA GLU A 216 -4.03 4.32 20.49
C GLU A 216 -2.76 3.86 19.76
N VAL A 217 -1.77 4.75 19.67
CA VAL A 217 -0.50 4.54 18.97
C VAL A 217 0.65 5.06 19.82
N SER A 218 1.66 4.22 20.04
CA SER A 218 2.94 4.60 20.66
C SER A 218 4.08 4.16 19.76
N ALA A 219 5.01 5.06 19.44
CA ALA A 219 6.09 4.75 18.50
C ALA A 219 7.45 5.27 18.92
N PHE A 220 8.48 4.48 18.59
CA PHE A 220 9.88 4.88 18.60
C PHE A 220 10.44 4.70 17.18
N MET A 221 11.12 5.72 16.68
CA MET A 221 11.74 5.73 15.38
C MET A 221 13.21 6.10 15.49
N ASP A 222 14.03 5.49 14.63
CA ASP A 222 15.40 5.92 14.40
C ASP A 222 15.42 6.79 13.14
N ILE A 223 15.69 8.09 13.33
CA ILE A 223 15.65 9.09 12.27
C ILE A 223 17.06 9.34 11.77
N VAL A 224 17.31 9.01 10.53
CA VAL A 224 18.50 9.44 9.79
C VAL A 224 18.32 10.90 9.36
N LYS A 225 19.30 11.73 9.70
CA LYS A 225 19.32 13.13 9.31
C LYS A 225 20.69 13.47 8.75
N GLU A 226 20.74 13.60 7.45
CA GLU A 226 21.94 13.96 6.69
C GLU A 226 21.70 15.27 5.93
N GLU A 227 22.74 15.81 5.26
CA GLU A 227 22.66 17.11 4.57
C GLU A 227 21.47 17.20 3.59
N LYS A 228 21.11 16.08 2.94
CA LYS A 228 20.10 16.06 1.88
C LYS A 228 18.93 15.11 2.14
N THR A 229 18.89 14.44 3.30
CA THR A 229 17.83 13.45 3.61
C THR A 229 17.39 13.55 5.06
N GLU A 230 16.09 13.30 5.30
CA GLU A 230 15.54 13.15 6.64
C GLU A 230 14.42 12.09 6.60
N TYR A 231 14.74 10.90 7.10
CA TYR A 231 13.80 9.77 7.08
C TYR A 231 13.99 8.84 8.27
N ASP A 232 12.92 8.13 8.64
CA ASP A 232 13.00 7.04 9.59
C ASP A 232 13.58 5.79 8.90
N GLN A 233 14.71 5.29 9.40
CA GLN A 233 15.26 4.02 8.91
C GLN A 233 14.70 2.82 9.68
N ILE A 234 14.23 3.01 10.91
CA ILE A 234 13.57 2.01 11.75
C ILE A 234 12.34 2.65 12.40
N SER A 235 11.23 1.92 12.43
CA SER A 235 10.00 2.31 13.13
C SER A 235 9.43 1.12 13.90
N HIS A 236 9.25 1.29 15.23
CA HIS A 236 8.56 0.36 16.09
C HIS A 236 7.30 1.02 16.65
N ILE A 237 6.15 0.43 16.38
CA ILE A 237 4.84 1.00 16.70
C ILE A 237 4.07 -0.01 17.55
N THR A 238 3.63 0.38 18.73
CA THR A 238 2.66 -0.36 19.54
C THR A 238 1.28 0.25 19.33
N VAL A 239 0.27 -0.58 19.14
CA VAL A 239 -1.09 -0.15 18.82
C VAL A 239 -2.11 -0.83 19.74
N LYS A 240 -3.26 -0.15 19.94
CA LYS A 240 -4.42 -0.69 20.61
C LYS A 240 -5.68 -0.37 19.84
N THR A 241 -6.58 -1.35 19.69
CA THR A 241 -7.85 -1.18 18.99
C THR A 241 -8.99 -0.75 19.91
N GLU A 242 -10.12 -0.34 19.29
CA GLU A 242 -11.38 -0.01 19.98
C GLU A 242 -11.85 -1.12 20.91
N LYS A 243 -11.66 -2.39 20.56
CA LYS A 243 -12.01 -3.56 21.36
C LYS A 243 -10.90 -4.02 22.32
N GLY A 244 -9.84 -3.21 22.45
CA GLY A 244 -8.77 -3.41 23.44
C GLY A 244 -7.66 -4.37 23.02
N LEU A 245 -7.65 -4.88 21.78
CA LEU A 245 -6.53 -5.69 21.29
C LEU A 245 -5.25 -4.85 21.27
N VAL A 246 -4.17 -5.40 21.82
CA VAL A 246 -2.83 -4.79 21.76
C VAL A 246 -1.95 -5.62 20.82
N GLY A 247 -1.19 -4.91 19.99
CA GLY A 247 -0.22 -5.52 19.09
C GLY A 247 0.90 -4.56 18.72
N PHE A 248 1.81 -5.01 17.87
CA PHE A 248 2.90 -4.15 17.40
C PHE A 248 3.15 -4.31 15.91
N ILE A 249 3.80 -3.28 15.34
CA ILE A 249 4.20 -3.21 13.95
C ILE A 249 5.65 -2.74 13.92
N THR A 250 6.51 -3.46 13.21
CA THR A 250 7.91 -3.07 13.00
C THR A 250 8.18 -2.89 11.51
N GLN A 251 8.88 -1.82 11.18
CA GLN A 251 9.24 -1.48 9.80
C GLN A 251 10.67 -0.97 9.79
N ASP A 252 11.47 -1.42 8.82
CA ASP A 252 12.80 -0.88 8.65
C ASP A 252 13.30 -1.01 7.21
N VAL A 253 14.34 -0.22 6.90
CA VAL A 253 15.03 -0.23 5.61
C VAL A 253 16.50 -0.68 5.74
N VAL A 254 16.80 -1.43 6.80
CA VAL A 254 18.15 -1.88 7.16
C VAL A 254 18.30 -3.40 7.25
N THR A 255 17.19 -4.15 7.33
CA THR A 255 17.23 -5.60 7.52
C THR A 255 17.56 -6.35 6.22
N GLU A 256 18.55 -7.23 6.28
CA GLU A 256 18.92 -8.16 5.21
C GLU A 256 19.20 -9.55 5.82
N PRO A 257 18.61 -10.65 5.32
CA PRO A 257 17.65 -10.73 4.22
C PRO A 257 16.27 -10.15 4.58
N PRO A 258 15.46 -9.74 3.56
CA PRO A 258 14.13 -9.19 3.79
C PRO A 258 13.21 -10.14 4.53
N LYS A 259 12.37 -9.58 5.43
CA LYS A 259 11.37 -10.34 6.17
C LYS A 259 10.05 -9.56 6.22
N LYS A 260 8.99 -10.12 5.62
CA LYS A 260 7.64 -9.52 5.62
C LYS A 260 6.65 -10.54 6.15
N TYR A 261 6.06 -10.26 7.32
CA TYR A 261 5.21 -11.22 8.02
C TYR A 261 4.12 -10.53 8.85
N VAL A 262 3.07 -11.32 9.14
CA VAL A 262 2.13 -11.06 10.21
C VAL A 262 2.00 -12.34 11.04
N ARG A 263 2.05 -12.22 12.37
CA ARG A 263 1.68 -13.28 13.30
C ARG A 263 0.43 -12.89 14.07
N ILE A 264 -0.58 -13.77 14.01
CA ILE A 264 -1.84 -13.67 14.76
C ILE A 264 -1.84 -14.78 15.79
N GLN A 265 -1.80 -14.42 17.07
CA GLN A 265 -1.85 -15.37 18.17
C GLN A 265 -3.27 -15.42 18.73
N GLY A 266 -3.87 -16.59 18.71
CA GLY A 266 -5.13 -16.88 19.38
C GLY A 266 -4.95 -17.80 20.59
N ARG A 267 -6.01 -18.01 21.37
CA ARG A 267 -6.01 -18.89 22.58
C ARG A 267 -5.83 -20.38 22.23
N GLU A 268 -6.32 -20.79 21.06
CA GLU A 268 -6.30 -22.19 20.62
C GLU A 268 -5.26 -22.45 19.54
N GLY A 269 -4.48 -21.44 19.10
CA GLY A 269 -3.50 -21.60 18.07
C GLY A 269 -2.94 -20.31 17.54
N PHE A 270 -2.29 -20.38 16.40
CA PHE A 270 -1.73 -19.21 15.72
C PHE A 270 -1.83 -19.33 14.19
N LEU A 271 -1.72 -18.18 13.54
CA LEU A 271 -1.53 -18.05 12.12
C LEU A 271 -0.34 -17.12 11.85
N GLU A 272 0.53 -17.51 10.94
CA GLU A 272 1.57 -16.67 10.38
C GLU A 272 1.35 -16.52 8.87
N TRP A 273 1.40 -15.28 8.42
CA TRP A 273 1.28 -14.86 7.03
C TRP A 273 2.61 -14.28 6.57
N TYR A 274 3.08 -14.69 5.40
CA TYR A 274 4.37 -14.26 4.87
C TYR A 274 4.27 -13.85 3.41
N VAL A 275 5.04 -12.80 3.04
CA VAL A 275 5.32 -12.40 1.65
C VAL A 275 6.73 -12.86 1.30
N ASN A 276 6.86 -13.50 0.13
CA ASN A 276 8.14 -14.00 -0.37
C ASN A 276 8.88 -14.86 0.68
N TRP A 277 8.16 -15.83 1.26
CA TRP A 277 8.71 -16.79 2.22
C TRP A 277 9.92 -17.55 1.66
N SER A 278 9.86 -17.89 0.39
CA SER A 278 10.92 -18.55 -0.36
C SER A 278 10.89 -18.09 -1.82
N SER A 279 11.81 -18.61 -2.63
CA SER A 279 11.81 -18.38 -4.08
C SER A 279 10.54 -18.91 -4.78
N GLU A 280 9.78 -19.78 -4.14
CA GLU A 280 8.52 -20.33 -4.67
C GLU A 280 7.33 -19.39 -4.48
N GLY A 281 7.37 -18.50 -3.48
CA GLY A 281 6.30 -17.52 -3.22
C GLY A 281 6.03 -17.22 -1.75
N ASP A 282 4.78 -16.90 -1.48
CA ASP A 282 4.26 -16.55 -0.16
C ASP A 282 3.98 -17.80 0.67
N ALA A 283 3.74 -17.64 1.98
CA ALA A 283 3.39 -18.76 2.83
C ALA A 283 2.34 -18.40 3.90
N ILE A 284 1.57 -19.42 4.28
CA ILE A 284 0.78 -19.43 5.51
C ILE A 284 1.28 -20.59 6.37
N ILE A 285 1.58 -20.29 7.63
CA ILE A 285 1.87 -21.30 8.65
C ILE A 285 0.79 -21.19 9.71
N SER A 286 0.16 -22.29 10.08
CA SER A 286 -0.88 -22.26 11.12
C SER A 286 -0.79 -23.49 12.01
N HIS A 287 -1.27 -23.31 13.25
CA HIS A 287 -1.40 -24.35 14.25
C HIS A 287 -2.69 -24.12 14.99
N CYS A 288 -3.42 -25.20 15.25
CA CYS A 288 -4.55 -25.25 16.15
C CYS A 288 -4.30 -26.30 17.22
N LYS A 289 -4.82 -26.09 18.43
CA LYS A 289 -4.67 -27.01 19.56
C LYS A 289 -5.12 -28.41 19.20
N GLY A 290 -4.24 -29.40 19.41
CA GLY A 290 -4.50 -30.80 19.05
C GLY A 290 -4.18 -31.16 17.59
N GLU A 291 -3.82 -30.20 16.74
CA GLU A 291 -3.42 -30.43 15.35
C GLU A 291 -1.89 -30.26 15.18
N VAL A 292 -1.32 -30.80 14.12
CA VAL A 292 0.07 -30.52 13.75
C VAL A 292 0.20 -29.13 13.12
N VAL A 293 1.39 -28.52 13.22
CA VAL A 293 1.68 -27.28 12.49
C VAL A 293 1.59 -27.54 11.00
N THR A 294 0.81 -26.75 10.31
CA THR A 294 0.66 -26.82 8.86
C THR A 294 1.40 -25.66 8.20
N LYS A 295 2.03 -25.92 7.06
CA LYS A 295 2.61 -24.90 6.20
C LYS A 295 2.09 -25.08 4.78
N LYS A 296 1.57 -23.99 4.20
CA LYS A 296 1.11 -23.92 2.82
C LYS A 296 1.89 -22.87 2.07
N ILE A 297 2.60 -23.27 1.02
CA ILE A 297 3.25 -22.37 0.08
C ILE A 297 2.23 -21.97 -0.99
N LEU A 298 2.20 -20.70 -1.32
CA LEU A 298 1.33 -20.10 -2.32
C LEU A 298 2.23 -19.50 -3.41
N PRO A 299 2.32 -20.18 -4.56
CA PRO A 299 3.20 -19.73 -5.64
C PRO A 299 2.88 -18.30 -6.06
N LYS A 300 3.91 -17.49 -6.15
CA LYS A 300 3.81 -16.11 -6.62
C LYS A 300 5.08 -15.70 -7.33
N LYS A 301 4.91 -15.01 -8.45
CA LYS A 301 6.00 -14.34 -9.17
C LYS A 301 5.58 -12.88 -9.41
N ARG A 302 6.53 -11.96 -9.30
CA ARG A 302 6.25 -10.59 -9.71
C ARG A 302 6.06 -10.55 -11.24
N PRO A 303 4.95 -9.96 -11.78
CA PRO A 303 4.06 -8.98 -11.15
C PRO A 303 2.66 -9.53 -10.77
N ASP A 304 2.51 -10.74 -10.25
CA ASP A 304 1.21 -11.35 -9.94
C ASP A 304 0.40 -10.50 -8.95
N ASP A 305 1.06 -9.86 -7.98
CA ASP A 305 0.46 -8.92 -7.03
C ASP A 305 -0.26 -7.74 -7.73
N PHE A 306 0.33 -7.18 -8.78
CA PHE A 306 -0.31 -6.11 -9.59
C PHE A 306 -1.41 -6.65 -10.51
N LYS A 307 -1.30 -7.89 -10.99
CA LYS A 307 -2.39 -8.52 -11.76
C LYS A 307 -3.61 -8.73 -10.89
N TRP A 308 -3.46 -9.27 -9.68
CA TRP A 308 -4.57 -9.42 -8.74
C TRP A 308 -5.20 -8.08 -8.38
N GLU A 309 -4.42 -7.03 -8.28
CA GLU A 309 -4.92 -5.67 -8.05
C GLU A 309 -5.79 -5.21 -9.23
N VAL A 310 -5.30 -5.32 -10.46
CA VAL A 310 -6.07 -4.95 -11.67
C VAL A 310 -7.31 -5.83 -11.85
N GLU A 311 -7.22 -7.14 -11.59
CA GLU A 311 -8.37 -8.06 -11.58
C GLU A 311 -9.40 -7.65 -10.53
N HIS A 312 -8.96 -7.19 -9.35
CA HIS A 312 -9.83 -6.68 -8.31
C HIS A 312 -10.58 -5.41 -8.76
N LEU A 313 -9.88 -4.46 -9.42
CA LEU A 313 -10.52 -3.28 -10.01
C LEU A 313 -11.59 -3.67 -11.05
N GLU A 314 -11.34 -4.69 -11.85
CA GLU A 314 -12.35 -5.21 -12.79
C GLU A 314 -13.60 -5.73 -12.05
N GLN A 315 -13.40 -6.49 -10.97
CA GLN A 315 -14.51 -7.03 -10.17
C GLN A 315 -15.35 -5.92 -9.52
N ILE A 316 -14.72 -4.80 -9.10
CA ILE A 316 -15.45 -3.61 -8.62
C ILE A 316 -16.30 -3.01 -9.75
N ILE A 317 -15.70 -2.78 -10.94
CA ILE A 317 -16.41 -2.24 -12.10
C ILE A 317 -17.62 -3.10 -12.50
N GLU A 318 -17.50 -4.41 -12.38
CA GLU A 318 -18.57 -5.34 -12.70
C GLU A 318 -19.61 -5.51 -11.57
N GLY A 319 -19.44 -4.81 -10.45
CA GLY A 319 -20.35 -4.88 -9.29
C GLY A 319 -20.27 -6.19 -8.51
N ARG A 320 -19.23 -6.99 -8.72
CA ARG A 320 -19.02 -8.27 -8.00
C ARG A 320 -18.47 -8.05 -6.59
N ILE A 321 -17.86 -6.90 -6.32
CA ILE A 321 -17.31 -6.51 -5.03
C ILE A 321 -17.98 -5.21 -4.61
N GLN A 322 -18.61 -5.23 -3.41
CA GLN A 322 -19.24 -4.06 -2.81
C GLN A 322 -18.32 -3.38 -1.76
N GLU A 323 -17.58 -4.19 -1.00
CA GLU A 323 -16.63 -3.71 0.00
C GLU A 323 -15.21 -4.14 -0.40
N SER A 324 -14.36 -3.17 -0.70
CA SER A 324 -12.99 -3.42 -1.11
C SER A 324 -12.02 -3.29 0.08
N PRO A 325 -11.10 -4.27 0.28
CA PRO A 325 -10.07 -4.16 1.30
C PRO A 325 -9.03 -3.07 0.99
N ILE A 326 -9.04 -2.54 -0.24
CA ILE A 326 -8.20 -1.43 -0.67
C ILE A 326 -9.01 -0.14 -0.89
N SER A 327 -10.16 0.02 -0.22
CA SER A 327 -10.96 1.25 -0.29
C SER A 327 -10.19 2.47 0.23
N LEU A 328 -10.65 3.67 -0.17
CA LEU A 328 -10.08 4.94 0.31
C LEU A 328 -10.02 5.01 1.84
N GLU A 329 -11.10 4.60 2.53
CA GLU A 329 -11.14 4.60 3.99
C GLU A 329 -10.05 3.74 4.60
N ARG A 330 -9.79 2.54 4.06
CA ARG A 330 -8.70 1.67 4.52
C ARG A 330 -7.33 2.32 4.34
N GLY A 331 -7.15 3.02 3.23
CA GLY A 331 -5.93 3.80 2.98
C GLY A 331 -5.78 4.98 3.94
N LEU A 332 -6.86 5.71 4.19
CA LEU A 332 -6.89 6.82 5.14
C LEU A 332 -6.65 6.36 6.58
N ASP A 333 -7.25 5.25 7.02
CA ASP A 333 -7.00 4.66 8.32
C ASP A 333 -5.51 4.32 8.51
N THR A 334 -4.87 3.82 7.46
CA THR A 334 -3.42 3.56 7.48
C THR A 334 -2.63 4.85 7.63
N MET A 335 -3.01 5.92 6.94
CA MET A 335 -2.34 7.22 7.04
C MET A 335 -2.53 7.88 8.40
N MET A 336 -3.69 7.71 9.04
CA MET A 336 -3.93 8.19 10.41
C MET A 336 -2.97 7.53 11.42
N VAL A 337 -2.74 6.21 11.29
CA VAL A 337 -1.77 5.51 12.13
C VAL A 337 -0.34 5.97 11.86
N ILE A 338 0.04 6.18 10.59
CA ILE A 338 1.36 6.73 10.24
C ILE A 338 1.56 8.11 10.88
N ALA A 339 0.60 9.01 10.72
CA ALA A 339 0.67 10.36 11.30
C ALA A 339 0.75 10.30 12.84
N ALA A 340 -0.06 9.44 13.47
CA ALA A 340 -0.01 9.23 14.92
C ALA A 340 1.33 8.67 15.40
N ALA A 341 1.96 7.79 14.64
CA ALA A 341 3.28 7.23 14.96
C ALA A 341 4.37 8.31 14.94
N TYR A 342 4.38 9.18 13.93
CA TYR A 342 5.32 10.32 13.89
C TYR A 342 5.07 11.30 15.05
N LEU A 343 3.81 11.65 15.33
CA LEU A 343 3.47 12.52 16.47
C LEU A 343 3.87 11.88 17.80
N SER A 344 3.62 10.58 17.98
CA SER A 344 4.02 9.84 19.18
C SER A 344 5.54 9.88 19.39
N HIS A 345 6.32 9.60 18.34
CA HIS A 345 7.78 9.67 18.40
C HIS A 345 8.27 11.07 18.77
N GLN A 346 7.72 12.12 18.16
CA GLN A 346 8.09 13.52 18.38
C GLN A 346 7.73 14.00 19.79
N ARG A 347 6.51 13.70 20.26
CA ARG A 347 5.99 14.14 21.56
C ARG A 347 6.41 13.22 22.72
N LYS A 348 6.91 12.02 22.41
CA LYS A 348 7.25 10.94 23.39
C LYS A 348 6.04 10.56 24.26
N GLN A 349 4.87 10.49 23.60
CA GLN A 349 3.59 10.21 24.25
C GLN A 349 2.77 9.20 23.43
N VAL A 350 1.80 8.57 24.06
CA VAL A 350 0.78 7.80 23.37
C VAL A 350 -0.17 8.77 22.67
N MET A 351 -0.48 8.51 21.40
CA MET A 351 -1.43 9.29 20.63
C MET A 351 -2.75 8.54 20.52
N ARG A 352 -3.86 9.27 20.69
CA ARG A 352 -5.20 8.78 20.41
C ARG A 352 -5.66 9.23 19.04
N VAL A 353 -6.18 8.29 18.25
CA VAL A 353 -6.70 8.52 16.91
C VAL A 353 -8.22 8.54 16.94
N ASP A 354 -8.79 9.65 16.46
CA ASP A 354 -10.23 9.84 16.23
C ASP A 354 -10.49 9.86 14.72
N TYR A 355 -11.34 8.97 14.25
CA TYR A 355 -11.68 8.83 12.82
C TYR A 355 -12.91 9.66 12.39
N SER A 356 -13.32 10.64 13.20
CA SER A 356 -14.37 11.59 12.82
C SER A 356 -13.95 12.52 11.67
N SER A 357 -12.63 12.73 11.51
CA SER A 357 -12.05 13.38 10.34
C SER A 357 -10.63 12.87 10.08
N TYR A 358 -10.18 13.02 8.84
CA TYR A 358 -8.83 12.61 8.40
C TYR A 358 -7.87 13.79 8.38
N THR A 359 -7.63 14.36 9.58
CA THR A 359 -6.76 15.52 9.81
C THR A 359 -5.83 15.28 11.00
N LEU A 360 -4.75 16.05 11.10
CA LEU A 360 -3.85 15.97 12.28
C LEU A 360 -4.58 16.38 13.59
N ASP A 361 -5.59 17.23 13.53
CA ASP A 361 -6.37 17.65 14.70
C ASP A 361 -7.18 16.51 15.33
N SER A 362 -7.44 15.45 14.57
CA SER A 362 -8.08 14.21 15.05
C SER A 362 -7.10 13.25 15.73
N ILE A 363 -5.82 13.64 15.88
CA ILE A 363 -4.80 12.87 16.58
C ILE A 363 -4.34 13.68 17.78
N ARG A 364 -4.63 13.19 18.99
CA ARG A 364 -4.41 13.91 20.24
C ARG A 364 -3.58 13.08 21.22
N ASP A 365 -3.04 13.73 22.24
CA ASP A 365 -2.41 13.04 23.37
C ASP A 365 -3.48 12.20 24.09
N ALA A 366 -3.14 10.94 24.46
CA ALA A 366 -4.06 9.97 25.07
C ALA A 366 -4.27 10.20 26.57
#